data_1968bc79667f8b1904a47c5df5812585
#
_entry.id   1968bc79667f8b1904a47c5df5812585
#
_cell.length_a   1.000
_cell.length_b   1.000
_cell.length_c   1.000
_cell.angle_alpha   90.00
_cell.angle_beta   90.00
_cell.angle_gamma   90.00
#
_symmetry.space_group_name_H-M   'P 1'
#
loop_
_entity.id
_entity.type
_entity.pdbx_description
1 polymer ?
#
loop_
_entity_poly.entity_id
_entity_poly.type
_entity_poly.pdbx_seq_one_letter_code
_entity_poly.pdbx_strand_id
1 'polypeptide(L)'
;MKLVKFFSLSLIVLLTLVSCGGGETPVPFNVYFDGDIIEDKATITVNTVDEILSEMPFYFFIENESDNSFSVNITEKRNYDLTKFESNLCISQCLPGNGEETQVWTVDNLPSGFSQKIDYHLSPVDPSTPAKGEVLFTVSNGDYSTSFTVIFDFPGIN
;
A
#
# COMPACT_ATOMS: atom_id res chain seq x y z
N MET A 1 -10.50 -78.77 33.17
CA MET A 1 -11.10 -77.57 32.53
C MET A 1 -10.29 -76.35 32.88
N LYS A 2 -9.46 -75.84 31.93
CA LYS A 2 -8.66 -74.64 32.14
C LYS A 2 -9.28 -73.52 31.30
N LEU A 3 -9.75 -72.44 32.01
CA LEU A 3 -10.27 -71.23 31.39
C LEU A 3 -9.09 -70.36 30.95
N VAL A 4 -8.95 -70.17 29.66
CA VAL A 4 -8.02 -69.21 29.08
C VAL A 4 -8.69 -67.84 29.00
N LYS A 5 -8.23 -66.89 29.80
CA LYS A 5 -8.66 -65.48 29.74
C LYS A 5 -7.90 -64.77 28.63
N PHE A 6 -8.58 -64.41 27.56
CA PHE A 6 -8.04 -63.49 26.55
C PHE A 6 -8.03 -62.07 27.09
N PHE A 7 -6.86 -61.51 27.30
CA PHE A 7 -6.65 -60.09 27.55
C PHE A 7 -6.61 -59.39 26.19
N SER A 8 -7.68 -58.71 25.89
CA SER A 8 -7.73 -57.82 24.72
C SER A 8 -7.02 -56.52 25.07
N LEU A 9 -5.80 -56.32 24.54
CA LEU A 9 -5.02 -55.12 24.67
C LEU A 9 -5.48 -54.09 23.62
N SER A 10 -6.36 -53.20 24.04
CA SER A 10 -6.88 -52.10 23.17
C SER A 10 -5.80 -51.03 23.06
N LEU A 11 -5.06 -51.04 21.94
CA LEU A 11 -4.10 -50.02 21.60
C LEU A 11 -4.82 -48.74 21.10
N ILE A 12 -5.04 -47.81 22.02
CA ILE A 12 -5.55 -46.50 21.66
C ILE A 12 -4.40 -45.71 21.03
N VAL A 13 -4.40 -45.65 19.69
CA VAL A 13 -3.52 -44.74 18.93
C VAL A 13 -4.10 -43.31 19.06
N LEU A 14 -3.50 -42.52 19.94
CA LEU A 14 -3.78 -41.09 20.06
C LEU A 14 -3.16 -40.37 18.85
N LEU A 15 -3.93 -40.20 17.78
CA LEU A 15 -3.58 -39.32 16.68
C LEU A 15 -3.63 -37.86 17.20
N THR A 16 -2.50 -37.35 17.65
CA THR A 16 -2.32 -35.92 17.80
C THR A 16 -2.30 -35.29 16.42
N LEU A 17 -3.44 -34.73 16.01
CA LEU A 17 -3.50 -33.79 14.90
C LEU A 17 -2.66 -32.57 15.31
N VAL A 18 -1.39 -32.56 14.91
CA VAL A 18 -0.61 -31.34 14.87
C VAL A 18 -1.25 -30.49 13.76
N SER A 19 -2.21 -29.66 14.14
CA SER A 19 -2.65 -28.56 13.32
C SER A 19 -1.43 -27.64 13.16
N CYS A 20 -0.70 -27.77 12.06
CA CYS A 20 0.13 -26.68 11.57
C CYS A 20 -0.84 -25.53 11.23
N GLY A 21 -1.19 -24.73 12.23
CA GLY A 21 -1.69 -23.40 12.00
C GLY A 21 -0.57 -22.66 11.32
N GLY A 22 -0.65 -22.52 9.99
CA GLY A 22 0.12 -21.53 9.27
C GLY A 22 -0.31 -20.18 9.82
N GLY A 23 0.38 -19.70 10.85
CA GLY A 23 0.21 -18.33 11.31
C GLY A 23 0.61 -17.45 10.14
N GLU A 24 -0.34 -16.73 9.58
CA GLU A 24 -0.02 -15.64 8.66
C GLU A 24 0.97 -14.74 9.39
N THR A 25 2.10 -14.48 8.73
CA THR A 25 3.08 -13.55 9.29
C THR A 25 2.35 -12.21 9.47
N PRO A 26 2.31 -11.65 10.70
CA PRO A 26 1.62 -10.39 10.92
C PRO A 26 2.12 -9.35 9.94
N VAL A 27 1.19 -8.72 9.23
CA VAL A 27 1.51 -7.64 8.30
C VAL A 27 1.97 -6.44 9.14
N PRO A 28 3.19 -5.91 8.92
CA PRO A 28 3.73 -4.85 9.78
C PRO A 28 3.05 -3.50 9.58
N PHE A 29 2.45 -3.26 8.42
CA PHE A 29 1.68 -2.06 8.11
C PHE A 29 0.61 -2.34 7.07
N ASN A 30 -0.44 -1.53 7.09
CA ASN A 30 -1.45 -1.48 6.05
C ASN A 30 -1.43 -0.12 5.35
N VAL A 31 -1.89 -0.10 4.10
CA VAL A 31 -2.10 1.12 3.33
C VAL A 31 -3.60 1.29 3.12
N TYR A 32 -4.13 2.49 3.42
CA TYR A 32 -5.56 2.78 3.36
C TYR A 32 -5.86 3.91 2.37
N PHE A 33 -6.96 3.76 1.68
CA PHE A 33 -7.58 4.82 0.89
C PHE A 33 -9.08 4.85 1.15
N ASP A 34 -9.61 6.02 1.46
CA ASP A 34 -11.04 6.25 1.76
C ASP A 34 -11.60 5.35 2.87
N GLY A 35 -10.74 4.93 3.82
CA GLY A 35 -11.09 4.06 4.95
C GLY A 35 -10.95 2.56 4.68
N ASP A 36 -10.70 2.15 3.45
CA ASP A 36 -10.49 0.76 3.07
C ASP A 36 -9.01 0.42 2.88
N ILE A 37 -8.61 -0.82 3.19
CA ILE A 37 -7.26 -1.32 2.91
C ILE A 37 -7.07 -1.42 1.40
N ILE A 38 -5.96 -0.85 0.90
CA ILE A 38 -5.53 -1.04 -0.49
C ILE A 38 -4.89 -2.42 -0.62
N GLU A 39 -5.54 -3.31 -1.34
CA GLU A 39 -5.00 -4.63 -1.65
C GLU A 39 -3.75 -4.53 -2.54
N ASP A 40 -2.81 -5.50 -2.39
CA ASP A 40 -1.63 -5.54 -3.26
C ASP A 40 -2.03 -5.64 -4.73
N LYS A 41 -1.41 -4.81 -5.59
CA LYS A 41 -1.70 -4.67 -7.02
C LYS A 41 -3.08 -4.10 -7.36
N ALA A 42 -3.77 -3.49 -6.39
CA ALA A 42 -5.01 -2.76 -6.67
C ALA A 42 -4.79 -1.62 -7.68
N THR A 43 -5.85 -1.25 -8.37
CA THR A 43 -5.88 -0.08 -9.25
C THR A 43 -6.97 0.87 -8.80
N ILE A 44 -6.60 2.12 -8.57
CA ILE A 44 -7.48 3.21 -8.15
C ILE A 44 -7.55 4.24 -9.28
N THR A 45 -8.73 4.72 -9.62
CA THR A 45 -8.88 5.79 -10.62
C THR A 45 -9.29 7.07 -9.93
N VAL A 46 -8.54 8.13 -10.16
CA VAL A 46 -8.80 9.51 -9.72
C VAL A 46 -9.27 10.32 -10.93
N ASN A 47 -10.47 10.87 -10.81
CA ASN A 47 -11.07 11.78 -11.79
C ASN A 47 -11.56 13.09 -11.17
N THR A 48 -11.29 13.27 -9.88
CA THR A 48 -11.58 14.51 -9.16
C THR A 48 -10.48 15.53 -9.44
N VAL A 49 -10.86 16.72 -9.82
CA VAL A 49 -9.97 17.84 -10.12
C VAL A 49 -10.25 18.97 -9.15
N ASP A 50 -9.20 19.53 -8.56
CA ASP A 50 -9.26 20.86 -7.96
C ASP A 50 -9.09 21.90 -9.07
N GLU A 51 -10.20 22.51 -9.49
CA GLU A 51 -10.21 23.47 -10.61
C GLU A 51 -9.44 24.77 -10.29
N ILE A 52 -9.29 25.11 -8.99
CA ILE A 52 -8.57 26.35 -8.58
C ILE A 52 -7.07 26.14 -8.74
N LEU A 53 -6.57 24.97 -8.33
CA LEU A 53 -5.16 24.61 -8.40
C LEU A 53 -4.81 23.90 -9.71
N SER A 54 -5.80 23.50 -10.50
CA SER A 54 -5.64 22.72 -11.73
C SER A 54 -4.87 21.41 -11.49
N GLU A 55 -5.21 20.71 -10.40
CA GLU A 55 -4.53 19.48 -10.00
C GLU A 55 -5.52 18.37 -9.65
N MET A 56 -5.04 17.13 -9.68
CA MET A 56 -5.75 15.96 -9.21
C MET A 56 -5.15 15.49 -7.88
N PRO A 57 -5.81 15.79 -6.75
CA PRO A 57 -5.35 15.33 -5.45
C PRO A 57 -5.66 13.85 -5.24
N PHE A 58 -4.72 13.13 -4.67
CA PHE A 58 -4.87 11.76 -4.19
C PHE A 58 -4.20 11.65 -2.83
N TYR A 59 -4.81 10.97 -1.89
CA TYR A 59 -4.20 10.73 -0.58
C TYR A 59 -4.38 9.29 -0.16
N PHE A 60 -3.43 8.80 0.61
CA PHE A 60 -3.51 7.51 1.27
C PHE A 60 -2.85 7.58 2.64
N PHE A 61 -3.12 6.59 3.46
CA PHE A 61 -2.55 6.48 4.80
C PHE A 61 -1.69 5.23 4.89
N ILE A 62 -0.60 5.33 5.63
CA ILE A 62 0.22 4.17 6.02
C ILE A 62 0.09 4.03 7.52
N GLU A 63 -0.50 2.94 7.99
CA GLU A 63 -0.69 2.64 9.41
C GLU A 63 0.24 1.54 9.87
N ASN A 64 1.00 1.82 10.93
CA ASN A 64 1.90 0.86 11.54
C ASN A 64 1.11 -0.08 12.47
N GLU A 65 0.93 -1.33 12.05
CA GLU A 65 0.21 -2.39 12.77
C GLU A 65 1.13 -3.19 13.72
N SER A 66 2.43 -2.89 13.73
CA SER A 66 3.38 -3.60 14.57
C SER A 66 3.57 -2.93 15.92
N ASP A 67 4.17 -3.68 16.87
CA ASP A 67 4.50 -3.18 18.21
C ASP A 67 5.72 -2.25 18.24
N ASN A 68 6.46 -2.14 17.13
CA ASN A 68 7.69 -1.37 17.04
C ASN A 68 7.57 -0.23 16.02
N SER A 69 8.30 0.85 16.24
CA SER A 69 8.47 1.87 15.20
C SER A 69 9.44 1.39 14.12
N PHE A 70 9.19 1.78 12.88
CA PHE A 70 10.07 1.52 11.74
C PHE A 70 9.96 2.64 10.70
N SER A 71 10.91 2.68 9.76
CA SER A 71 10.84 3.58 8.61
C SER A 71 10.21 2.87 7.42
N VAL A 72 9.47 3.63 6.62
CA VAL A 72 8.79 3.15 5.40
C VAL A 72 9.30 3.93 4.21
N ASN A 73 9.65 3.23 3.14
CA ASN A 73 9.95 3.81 1.85
C ASN A 73 8.71 3.75 0.96
N ILE A 74 8.43 4.86 0.29
CA ILE A 74 7.41 4.99 -0.74
C ILE A 74 8.14 5.18 -2.05
N THR A 75 8.13 4.18 -2.91
CA THR A 75 8.66 4.29 -4.27
C THR A 75 7.53 4.71 -5.19
N GLU A 76 7.67 5.84 -5.83
CA GLU A 76 6.80 6.38 -6.86
C GLU A 76 7.42 6.06 -8.22
N LYS A 77 6.73 5.30 -9.06
CA LYS A 77 7.11 5.08 -10.44
C LYS A 77 6.07 5.70 -11.36
N ARG A 78 6.49 6.68 -12.12
CA ARG A 78 5.67 7.49 -13.03
C ARG A 78 5.64 6.85 -14.41
N ASN A 79 4.47 6.37 -14.81
CA ASN A 79 4.22 5.77 -16.12
C ASN A 79 3.43 6.77 -16.98
N TYR A 80 3.95 8.00 -17.10
CA TYR A 80 3.38 9.06 -17.93
C TYR A 80 4.47 9.92 -18.57
N ASP A 81 4.10 10.73 -19.53
CA ASP A 81 5.01 11.71 -20.15
C ASP A 81 5.32 12.83 -19.15
N LEU A 82 6.54 12.85 -18.63
CA LEU A 82 7.01 13.81 -17.63
C LEU A 82 6.99 15.27 -18.11
N THR A 83 6.85 15.50 -19.41
CA THR A 83 6.68 16.87 -19.96
C THR A 83 5.24 17.35 -19.91
N LYS A 84 4.29 16.46 -19.61
CA LYS A 84 2.85 16.76 -19.56
C LYS A 84 2.30 16.93 -18.16
N PHE A 85 3.01 16.43 -17.16
CA PHE A 85 2.58 16.46 -15.78
C PHE A 85 3.71 16.86 -14.84
N GLU A 86 3.34 17.59 -13.80
CA GLU A 86 4.14 17.83 -12.61
C GLU A 86 3.52 17.08 -11.44
N SER A 87 4.35 16.56 -10.53
CA SER A 87 3.88 15.89 -9.33
C SER A 87 4.46 16.49 -8.08
N ASN A 88 3.70 16.43 -6.98
CA ASN A 88 4.16 16.76 -5.64
C ASN A 88 3.74 15.63 -4.70
N LEU A 89 4.61 15.26 -3.76
CA LEU A 89 4.27 14.36 -2.67
C LEU A 89 4.53 15.06 -1.34
N CYS A 90 3.54 14.99 -0.46
CA CYS A 90 3.55 15.64 0.84
C CYS A 90 3.50 14.57 1.94
N ILE A 91 4.48 14.58 2.85
CA ILE A 91 4.48 13.81 4.11
C ILE A 91 4.28 14.78 5.27
N SER A 92 5.28 15.56 5.61
CA SER A 92 5.21 16.69 6.55
C SER A 92 5.28 18.04 5.83
N GLN A 93 5.87 18.04 4.66
CA GLN A 93 5.95 19.17 3.71
C GLN A 93 5.79 18.59 2.31
N CYS A 94 5.32 19.43 1.39
CA CYS A 94 5.18 19.08 0.00
C CYS A 94 6.50 19.32 -0.74
N LEU A 95 6.99 18.32 -1.44
CA LEU A 95 8.17 18.39 -2.26
C LEU A 95 7.82 18.02 -3.71
N PRO A 96 8.35 18.76 -4.68
CA PRO A 96 8.12 18.44 -6.09
C PRO A 96 8.79 17.13 -6.49
N GLY A 97 8.25 16.50 -7.50
CA GLY A 97 8.90 15.40 -8.18
C GLY A 97 10.26 15.83 -8.76
N ASN A 98 11.23 14.91 -8.75
CA ASN A 98 12.62 15.18 -9.19
C ASN A 98 12.80 15.19 -10.72
N GLY A 99 11.73 15.03 -11.51
CA GLY A 99 11.79 14.95 -12.97
C GLY A 99 12.24 13.60 -13.53
N GLU A 100 12.44 12.58 -12.68
CA GLU A 100 12.81 11.22 -13.07
C GLU A 100 11.58 10.31 -13.08
N GLU A 101 11.64 9.19 -13.80
CA GLU A 101 10.56 8.20 -13.82
C GLU A 101 10.32 7.55 -12.46
N THR A 102 11.33 7.50 -11.60
CA THR A 102 11.24 6.86 -10.29
C THR A 102 11.82 7.75 -9.22
N GLN A 103 11.09 7.89 -8.12
CA GLN A 103 11.53 8.61 -6.92
C GLN A 103 11.19 7.81 -5.67
N VAL A 104 12.06 7.91 -4.66
CA VAL A 104 11.86 7.28 -3.35
C VAL A 104 11.70 8.36 -2.29
N TRP A 105 10.67 8.20 -1.48
CA TRP A 105 10.35 9.03 -0.34
C TRP A 105 10.44 8.18 0.92
N THR A 106 10.81 8.80 2.05
CA THR A 106 10.92 8.06 3.31
C THR A 106 10.04 8.70 4.38
N VAL A 107 9.25 7.87 5.06
CA VAL A 107 8.60 8.19 6.33
C VAL A 107 9.49 7.64 7.42
N ASP A 108 10.21 8.53 8.10
CA ASP A 108 11.12 8.13 9.17
C ASP A 108 10.38 7.85 10.47
N ASN A 109 10.76 6.74 11.11
CA ASN A 109 10.34 6.40 12.47
C ASN A 109 8.82 6.48 12.69
N LEU A 110 8.02 5.81 11.84
CA LEU A 110 6.57 5.69 12.01
C LEU A 110 6.27 4.90 13.29
N PRO A 111 5.69 5.51 14.35
CA PRO A 111 5.48 4.83 15.62
C PRO A 111 4.44 3.72 15.54
N SER A 112 4.51 2.76 16.47
CA SER A 112 3.47 1.71 16.63
C SER A 112 2.07 2.32 16.75
N GLY A 113 1.11 1.78 16.00
CA GLY A 113 -0.29 2.21 15.99
C GLY A 113 -0.51 3.62 15.41
N PHE A 114 0.49 4.20 14.76
CA PHE A 114 0.39 5.53 14.17
C PHE A 114 0.05 5.44 12.69
N SER A 115 -0.79 6.39 12.22
CA SER A 115 -1.17 6.51 10.82
C SER A 115 -0.58 7.79 10.23
N GLN A 116 0.21 7.63 9.16
CA GLN A 116 0.81 8.74 8.42
C GLN A 116 0.03 8.99 7.13
N LYS A 117 -0.51 10.19 7.00
CA LYS A 117 -1.12 10.65 5.74
C LYS A 117 -0.04 11.00 4.72
N ILE A 118 -0.24 10.54 3.50
CA ILE A 118 0.53 10.89 2.31
C ILE A 118 -0.41 11.59 1.34
N ASP A 119 -0.12 12.83 0.99
CA ASP A 119 -0.86 13.55 -0.04
C ASP A 119 -0.02 13.58 -1.33
N TYR A 120 -0.63 13.20 -2.43
CA TYR A 120 -0.04 13.24 -3.76
C TYR A 120 -0.88 14.10 -4.68
N HIS A 121 -0.23 14.96 -5.44
CA HIS A 121 -0.86 15.87 -6.37
C HIS A 121 -0.25 15.69 -7.75
N LEU A 122 -1.06 15.46 -8.76
CA LEU A 122 -0.66 15.41 -10.15
C LEU A 122 -1.30 16.57 -10.91
N SER A 123 -0.48 17.45 -11.44
CA SER A 123 -0.92 18.66 -12.16
C SER A 123 -0.56 18.55 -13.64
N PRO A 124 -1.50 18.68 -14.57
CA PRO A 124 -1.16 18.77 -15.99
C PRO A 124 -0.47 20.12 -16.29
N VAL A 125 0.56 20.09 -17.12
CA VAL A 125 1.28 21.31 -17.58
C VAL A 125 0.35 22.19 -18.43
N ASP A 126 -0.54 21.56 -19.20
CA ASP A 126 -1.60 22.25 -19.94
C ASP A 126 -2.98 21.82 -19.39
N PRO A 127 -3.59 22.61 -18.48
CA PRO A 127 -4.86 22.25 -17.88
C PRO A 127 -6.06 22.34 -18.83
N SER A 128 -5.92 22.90 -20.01
CA SER A 128 -7.02 22.96 -20.98
C SER A 128 -7.22 21.67 -21.78
N THR A 129 -6.23 20.78 -21.74
CA THR A 129 -6.21 19.54 -22.54
C THR A 129 -6.45 18.31 -21.67
N PRO A 130 -7.41 17.42 -22.03
CA PRO A 130 -7.58 16.15 -21.36
C PRO A 130 -6.29 15.31 -21.41
N ALA A 131 -5.93 14.70 -20.29
CA ALA A 131 -4.70 13.92 -20.18
C ALA A 131 -4.83 12.77 -19.18
N LYS A 132 -4.02 11.71 -19.35
CA LYS A 132 -3.93 10.59 -18.43
C LYS A 132 -2.53 10.43 -17.90
N GLY A 133 -2.43 10.22 -16.59
CA GLY A 133 -1.21 9.81 -15.92
C GLY A 133 -1.44 8.51 -15.15
N GLU A 134 -0.41 7.67 -15.07
CA GLU A 134 -0.42 6.48 -14.24
C GLU A 134 0.79 6.50 -13.32
N VAL A 135 0.58 6.20 -12.05
CA VAL A 135 1.64 6.13 -11.04
C VAL A 135 1.52 4.80 -10.30
N LEU A 136 2.60 4.03 -10.29
CA LEU A 136 2.73 2.86 -9.44
C LEU A 136 3.41 3.27 -8.13
N PHE A 137 2.70 3.12 -7.03
CA PHE A 137 3.25 3.25 -5.68
C PHE A 137 3.66 1.88 -5.15
N THR A 138 4.85 1.81 -4.55
CA THR A 138 5.29 0.65 -3.76
C THR A 138 5.67 1.16 -2.37
N VAL A 139 5.00 0.66 -1.35
CA VAL A 139 5.26 0.98 0.06
C VAL A 139 6.00 -0.20 0.69
N SER A 140 7.16 0.04 1.31
CA SER A 140 7.98 -1.04 1.86
C SER A 140 8.73 -0.61 3.12
N ASN A 141 8.95 -1.55 4.05
CA ASN A 141 9.84 -1.38 5.21
C ASN A 141 11.09 -2.29 5.14
N GLY A 142 11.36 -2.86 3.97
CA GLY A 142 12.47 -3.78 3.72
C GLY A 142 12.07 -5.26 3.77
N ASP A 143 11.29 -5.67 4.76
CA ASP A 143 10.86 -7.07 4.94
C ASP A 143 9.50 -7.35 4.28
N TYR A 144 8.65 -6.33 4.21
CA TYR A 144 7.31 -6.38 3.65
C TYR A 144 7.11 -5.24 2.65
N SER A 145 6.37 -5.51 1.59
CA SER A 145 5.98 -4.48 0.61
C SER A 145 4.58 -4.75 0.07
N THR A 146 3.88 -3.67 -0.22
CA THR A 146 2.63 -3.68 -0.99
C THR A 146 2.72 -2.65 -2.10
N SER A 147 1.99 -2.87 -3.19
CA SER A 147 2.01 -1.98 -4.35
C SER A 147 0.60 -1.75 -4.88
N PHE A 148 0.36 -0.57 -5.43
CA PHE A 148 -0.91 -0.24 -6.07
C PHE A 148 -0.68 0.80 -7.16
N THR A 149 -1.57 0.79 -8.16
CA THR A 149 -1.52 1.73 -9.28
C THR A 149 -2.61 2.78 -9.13
N VAL A 150 -2.26 4.04 -9.34
CA VAL A 150 -3.23 5.15 -9.41
C VAL A 150 -3.27 5.67 -10.84
N ILE A 151 -4.45 5.67 -11.43
CA ILE A 151 -4.72 6.24 -12.76
C ILE A 151 -5.38 7.60 -12.55
N PHE A 152 -4.73 8.65 -13.03
CA PHE A 152 -5.24 10.01 -13.03
C PHE A 152 -5.85 10.29 -14.41
N ASP A 153 -7.15 10.52 -14.43
CA ASP A 153 -7.92 10.78 -15.68
C ASP A 153 -8.39 12.23 -15.68
N PHE A 154 -7.54 13.13 -16.17
CA PHE A 154 -7.78 14.55 -16.18
C PHE A 154 -8.68 14.93 -17.36
N PRO A 155 -9.88 15.53 -17.12
CA PRO A 155 -10.85 15.82 -18.17
C PRO A 155 -10.53 17.07 -18.99
N GLY A 156 -9.57 17.89 -18.56
CA GLY A 156 -9.37 19.26 -19.02
C GLY A 156 -10.28 20.25 -18.31
N ILE A 157 -9.83 21.49 -18.14
CA ILE A 157 -10.59 22.60 -17.55
C ILE A 157 -10.83 23.64 -18.65
N ASN A 158 -12.11 24.04 -18.85
CA ASN A 158 -12.51 25.06 -19.85
C ASN A 158 -12.56 26.46 -19.24
#